data_28be31da60eb49bb7881c03866333a3c
#
_entry.id   28be31da60eb49bb7881c03866333a3c
#
_cell.length_a   1.000
_cell.length_b   1.000
_cell.length_c   1.000
_cell.angle_alpha   90.00
_cell.angle_beta   90.00
_cell.angle_gamma   90.00
#
_symmetry.space_group_name_H-M   'P 1'
#
loop_
_entity.id
_entity.type
_entity.pdbx_description
1 polymer ?
#
loop_
_entity_poly.entity_id
_entity_poly.type
_entity_poly.pdbx_seq_one_letter_code
_entity_poly.pdbx_strand_id
1 'polypeptide(L)'
;GSEMCIRDSSEGLLDDGRKAKPAVQTISAYIDALLESYIFYEVKRFDIKGKDYLRTLGKYYIVDPGLRTYLLGNRGGDVGHILENIVYFELLRRGYEVAIGKVGEKEIDFIATKMNEKKYIQVTDNMNAPETRARELAPLQAVQDNYEKIVIAMDCDLISDVDGIKIVKALDFLLSEV
;
A
#
# COMPACT_ATOMS: atom_id res chain seq x y z
N GLY A 1 0.82 7.24 -7.85
CA GLY A 1 -0.10 6.59 -6.96
C GLY A 1 -1.50 7.12 -7.18
N SER A 2 -2.41 6.31 -7.75
CA SER A 2 -3.81 6.74 -7.89
C SER A 2 -4.53 6.53 -6.58
N GLU A 3 -4.49 7.53 -5.72
CA GLU A 3 -5.42 7.62 -4.60
C GLU A 3 -6.83 7.73 -5.17
N MET A 4 -7.59 6.65 -5.08
CA MET A 4 -9.01 6.71 -5.43
C MET A 4 -9.75 7.43 -4.31
N CYS A 5 -9.89 8.75 -4.42
CA CYS A 5 -10.78 9.51 -3.57
C CYS A 5 -12.22 9.09 -3.87
N ILE A 6 -13.09 9.00 -2.85
CA ILE A 6 -14.53 8.72 -3.04
C ILE A 6 -15.15 9.70 -4.05
N ARG A 7 -14.64 10.92 -4.11
CA ARG A 7 -15.03 11.96 -5.07
C ARG A 7 -14.62 11.58 -6.51
N ASP A 8 -13.41 11.04 -6.70
CA ASP A 8 -12.91 10.60 -8.01
C ASP A 8 -13.68 9.37 -8.49
N SER A 9 -14.07 8.47 -7.57
CA SER A 9 -14.94 7.33 -7.90
C SER A 9 -16.32 7.77 -8.41
N SER A 10 -16.85 8.91 -7.89
CA SER A 10 -18.12 9.48 -8.40
C SER A 10 -17.94 10.13 -9.77
N GLU A 11 -16.76 10.59 -10.13
CA GLU A 11 -16.46 11.22 -11.42
C GLU A 11 -16.07 10.22 -12.50
N GLY A 12 -15.44 9.09 -12.14
CA GLY A 12 -15.02 8.04 -13.07
C GLY A 12 -16.14 7.11 -13.58
N LEU A 13 -17.34 7.21 -13.02
CA LEU A 13 -18.50 6.40 -13.43
C LEU A 13 -19.31 6.99 -14.61
N LEU A 14 -18.77 8.00 -15.30
CA LEU A 14 -19.50 8.75 -16.32
C LEU A 14 -18.79 8.70 -17.68
N ASP A 15 -18.95 7.61 -18.42
CA ASP A 15 -18.69 7.66 -19.85
C ASP A 15 -19.72 6.86 -20.70
N ASP A 16 -20.96 6.82 -20.30
CA ASP A 16 -22.02 6.19 -21.09
C ASP A 16 -23.32 6.98 -21.12
N GLY A 17 -23.27 8.30 -21.15
CA GLY A 17 -24.41 9.16 -21.52
C GLY A 17 -25.72 8.98 -20.74
N ARG A 18 -25.74 8.20 -19.67
CA ARG A 18 -26.93 7.88 -18.87
C ARG A 18 -26.67 7.94 -17.39
N LYS A 19 -27.32 8.93 -16.76
CA LYS A 19 -27.66 9.02 -15.32
C LYS A 19 -26.77 9.87 -14.43
N ALA A 20 -27.46 10.49 -13.49
CA ALA A 20 -26.90 11.32 -12.43
C ALA A 20 -25.74 10.64 -11.70
N LYS A 21 -24.69 11.38 -11.39
CA LYS A 21 -23.58 10.95 -10.53
C LYS A 21 -24.16 10.34 -9.26
N PRO A 22 -23.74 9.13 -8.83
CA PRO A 22 -24.20 8.58 -7.58
C PRO A 22 -23.82 9.54 -6.44
N ALA A 23 -24.71 9.72 -5.50
CA ALA A 23 -24.43 10.55 -4.33
C ALA A 23 -23.25 9.95 -3.55
N VAL A 24 -22.41 10.80 -2.96
CA VAL A 24 -21.26 10.38 -2.13
C VAL A 24 -21.71 9.36 -1.06
N GLN A 25 -22.89 9.55 -0.47
CA GLN A 25 -23.48 8.63 0.50
C GLN A 25 -23.73 7.23 -0.07
N THR A 26 -24.12 7.12 -1.33
CA THR A 26 -24.35 5.84 -1.99
C THR A 26 -23.03 5.08 -2.18
N ILE A 27 -21.97 5.78 -2.60
CA ILE A 27 -20.64 5.20 -2.75
C ILE A 27 -20.10 4.76 -1.39
N SER A 28 -20.24 5.59 -0.36
CA SER A 28 -19.86 5.24 1.02
C SER A 28 -20.56 3.95 1.47
N ALA A 29 -21.88 3.85 1.28
CA ALA A 29 -22.63 2.66 1.66
C ALA A 29 -22.16 1.38 0.93
N TYR A 30 -21.74 1.48 -0.33
CA TYR A 30 -21.15 0.34 -1.04
C TYR A 30 -19.77 -0.04 -0.48
N ILE A 31 -18.94 0.95 -0.16
CA ILE A 31 -17.63 0.70 0.47
C ILE A 31 -17.83 0.04 1.83
N ASP A 32 -18.74 0.55 2.66
CA ASP A 32 -19.06 -0.01 3.97
C ASP A 32 -19.50 -1.48 3.84
N ALA A 33 -20.39 -1.80 2.89
CA ALA A 33 -20.81 -3.17 2.63
C ALA A 33 -19.66 -4.09 2.19
N LEU A 34 -18.71 -3.58 1.39
CA LEU A 34 -17.53 -4.32 0.96
C LEU A 34 -16.54 -4.55 2.11
N LEU A 35 -16.44 -3.61 3.04
CA LEU A 35 -15.64 -3.74 4.26
C LEU A 35 -16.30 -4.75 5.23
N GLU A 36 -17.60 -4.66 5.45
CA GLU A 36 -18.36 -5.59 6.31
C GLU A 36 -18.33 -7.04 5.78
N SER A 37 -18.27 -7.21 4.46
CA SER A 37 -18.15 -8.54 3.82
C SER A 37 -16.71 -9.06 3.74
N TYR A 38 -15.73 -8.33 4.27
CA TYR A 38 -14.30 -8.68 4.21
C TYR A 38 -13.75 -8.83 2.79
N ILE A 39 -14.39 -8.21 1.80
CA ILE A 39 -13.86 -8.14 0.43
C ILE A 39 -12.79 -7.07 0.34
N PHE A 40 -12.99 -5.94 1.04
CA PHE A 40 -12.00 -4.89 1.19
C PHE A 40 -11.54 -4.75 2.63
N TYR A 41 -10.31 -4.25 2.78
CA TYR A 41 -9.68 -3.89 4.04
C TYR A 41 -9.21 -2.45 3.94
N GLU A 42 -9.69 -1.59 4.84
CA GLU A 42 -9.22 -0.21 4.93
C GLU A 42 -7.98 -0.14 5.81
N VAL A 43 -6.95 0.55 5.33
CA VAL A 43 -5.71 0.83 6.06
C VAL A 43 -5.58 2.34 6.23
N LYS A 44 -5.61 2.79 7.49
CA LYS A 44 -5.55 4.21 7.83
C LYS A 44 -4.15 4.77 7.68
N ARG A 45 -4.07 6.08 7.39
CA ARG A 45 -2.80 6.81 7.35
C ARG A 45 -2.38 7.26 8.74
N PHE A 46 -1.10 7.10 9.03
CA PHE A 46 -0.46 7.49 10.27
C PHE A 46 0.64 8.51 10.01
N ASP A 47 0.55 9.69 10.63
CA ASP A 47 1.61 10.70 10.57
C ASP A 47 2.75 10.30 11.52
N ILE A 48 3.91 9.97 10.93
CA ILE A 48 5.08 9.52 11.69
C ILE A 48 5.64 10.64 12.57
N LYS A 49 5.58 11.90 12.12
CA LYS A 49 6.05 13.06 12.88
C LYS A 49 5.07 13.48 13.96
N GLY A 50 3.80 13.57 13.62
CA GLY A 50 2.71 13.91 14.54
C GLY A 50 2.34 12.79 15.50
N LYS A 51 2.72 11.56 15.20
CA LYS A 51 2.41 10.34 15.98
C LYS A 51 0.89 10.14 16.18
N ASP A 52 0.11 10.41 15.15
CA ASP A 52 -1.35 10.31 15.19
C ASP A 52 -1.91 9.80 13.86
N TYR A 53 -3.09 9.21 13.92
CA TYR A 53 -3.83 8.81 12.72
C TYR A 53 -4.45 10.01 12.03
N LEU A 54 -4.27 10.08 10.72
CA LEU A 54 -4.84 11.14 9.91
C LEU A 54 -6.34 10.90 9.68
N ARG A 55 -7.12 11.98 9.61
CA ARG A 55 -8.55 11.92 9.28
C ARG A 55 -8.82 11.82 7.77
N THR A 56 -7.78 11.70 6.97
CA THR A 56 -7.87 11.49 5.52
C THR A 56 -8.26 10.06 5.21
N LEU A 57 -8.83 9.85 4.01
CA LEU A 57 -9.18 8.50 3.54
C LEU A 57 -7.96 7.58 3.55
N GLY A 58 -8.17 6.35 4.01
CA GLY A 58 -7.20 5.28 3.97
C GLY A 58 -6.95 4.75 2.55
N LYS A 59 -6.08 3.74 2.44
CA LYS A 59 -6.00 2.89 1.26
C LYS A 59 -6.90 1.66 1.45
N TYR A 60 -7.40 1.11 0.36
CA TYR A 60 -8.22 -0.09 0.37
C TYR A 60 -7.49 -1.23 -0.34
N TYR A 61 -7.39 -2.37 0.33
CA TYR A 61 -6.79 -3.59 -0.20
C TYR A 61 -7.88 -4.63 -0.41
N ILE A 62 -7.84 -5.33 -1.54
CA ILE A 62 -8.82 -6.35 -1.88
C ILE A 62 -8.30 -7.72 -1.47
N VAL A 63 -9.16 -8.55 -0.86
CA VAL A 63 -8.78 -9.88 -0.37
C VAL A 63 -8.25 -10.80 -1.48
N ASP A 64 -8.77 -10.64 -2.69
CA ASP A 64 -8.34 -11.43 -3.86
C ASP A 64 -8.07 -10.49 -5.07
N PRO A 65 -6.80 -10.28 -5.45
CA PRO A 65 -6.45 -9.53 -6.66
C PRO A 65 -7.03 -10.12 -7.95
N GLY A 66 -7.33 -11.42 -7.98
CA GLY A 66 -8.00 -12.07 -9.11
C GLY A 66 -9.40 -11.53 -9.34
N LEU A 67 -10.15 -11.20 -8.27
CA LEU A 67 -11.45 -10.56 -8.37
C LEU A 67 -11.33 -9.18 -9.04
N ARG A 68 -10.32 -8.39 -8.67
CA ARG A 68 -10.03 -7.11 -9.31
C ARG A 68 -9.74 -7.29 -10.81
N THR A 69 -8.89 -8.25 -11.14
CA THR A 69 -8.52 -8.54 -12.53
C THR A 69 -9.73 -9.02 -13.35
N TYR A 70 -10.60 -9.82 -12.76
CA TYR A 70 -11.83 -10.28 -13.40
C TYR A 70 -12.79 -9.11 -13.72
N LEU A 71 -12.96 -8.19 -12.76
CA LEU A 71 -13.90 -7.06 -12.91
C LEU A 71 -13.39 -5.94 -13.82
N LEU A 72 -12.09 -5.63 -13.76
CA LEU A 72 -11.49 -4.46 -14.42
C LEU A 72 -10.66 -4.81 -15.66
N GLY A 73 -10.45 -6.11 -15.91
CA GLY A 73 -9.52 -6.59 -16.91
C GLY A 73 -8.06 -6.47 -16.48
N ASN A 74 -7.18 -7.09 -17.25
CA ASN A 74 -5.73 -7.00 -17.02
C ASN A 74 -5.22 -5.67 -17.58
N ARG A 75 -4.84 -4.74 -16.71
CA ARG A 75 -4.22 -3.46 -17.07
C ARG A 75 -2.71 -3.60 -16.88
N GLY A 76 -1.96 -3.49 -17.99
CA GLY A 76 -0.50 -3.49 -17.93
C GLY A 76 0.01 -2.40 -16.97
N GLY A 77 0.96 -2.74 -16.09
CA GLY A 77 1.53 -1.81 -15.10
C GLY A 77 1.01 -1.97 -13.68
N ASP A 78 0.08 -2.88 -13.41
CA ASP A 78 -0.51 -3.10 -12.08
C ASP A 78 0.36 -3.99 -11.14
N VAL A 79 1.53 -4.44 -11.58
CA VAL A 79 2.37 -5.39 -10.81
C VAL A 79 2.73 -4.84 -9.43
N GLY A 80 3.14 -3.58 -9.34
CA GLY A 80 3.49 -2.94 -8.08
C GLY A 80 2.31 -2.90 -7.09
N HIS A 81 1.11 -2.55 -7.57
CA HIS A 81 -0.10 -2.52 -6.72
C HIS A 81 -0.56 -3.92 -6.29
N ILE A 82 -0.41 -4.93 -7.18
CA ILE A 82 -0.72 -6.33 -6.83
C ILE A 82 0.27 -6.81 -5.77
N LEU A 83 1.56 -6.52 -5.92
CA LEU A 83 2.57 -6.86 -4.94
C LEU A 83 2.32 -6.18 -3.60
N GLU A 84 2.01 -4.88 -3.58
CA GLU A 84 1.65 -4.14 -2.38
C GLU A 84 0.46 -4.80 -1.66
N ASN A 85 -0.57 -5.20 -2.41
CA ASN A 85 -1.74 -5.90 -1.88
C ASN A 85 -1.36 -7.26 -1.25
N ILE A 86 -0.49 -8.04 -1.90
CA ILE A 86 0.00 -9.32 -1.39
C ILE A 86 0.81 -9.13 -0.11
N VAL A 87 1.72 -8.16 -0.09
CA VAL A 87 2.55 -7.84 1.08
C VAL A 87 1.67 -7.41 2.26
N TYR A 88 0.62 -6.61 2.02
CA TYR A 88 -0.33 -6.23 3.05
C TYR A 88 -0.95 -7.45 3.75
N PHE A 89 -1.51 -8.39 2.99
CA PHE A 89 -2.11 -9.59 3.57
C PHE A 89 -1.08 -10.52 4.23
N GLU A 90 0.13 -10.57 3.72
CA GLU A 90 1.21 -11.31 4.36
C GLU A 90 1.59 -10.69 5.71
N LEU A 91 1.64 -9.36 5.82
CA LEU A 91 1.86 -8.69 7.10
C LEU A 91 0.76 -9.00 8.12
N LEU A 92 -0.52 -8.99 7.69
CA LEU A 92 -1.63 -9.41 8.54
C LEU A 92 -1.50 -10.88 8.97
N ARG A 93 -1.16 -11.79 8.04
CA ARG A 93 -0.93 -13.20 8.34
C ARG A 93 0.16 -13.41 9.39
N ARG A 94 1.20 -12.57 9.36
CA ARG A 94 2.28 -12.56 10.36
C ARG A 94 1.87 -11.92 11.69
N GLY A 95 0.65 -11.40 11.80
CA GLY A 95 0.10 -10.80 13.02
C GLY A 95 0.56 -9.36 13.26
N TYR A 96 0.94 -8.62 12.22
CA TYR A 96 1.20 -7.19 12.33
C TYR A 96 -0.09 -6.38 12.22
N GLU A 97 -0.17 -5.32 12.99
CA GLU A 97 -1.06 -4.19 12.73
C GLU A 97 -0.39 -3.30 11.68
N VAL A 98 -1.15 -2.91 10.66
CA VAL A 98 -0.62 -2.21 9.49
C VAL A 98 -1.27 -0.84 9.35
N ALA A 99 -0.45 0.19 9.11
CA ALA A 99 -0.88 1.54 8.75
C ALA A 99 -0.08 2.03 7.54
N ILE A 100 -0.63 3.01 6.81
CA ILE A 100 0.12 3.75 5.77
C ILE A 100 0.93 4.84 6.45
N GLY A 101 2.24 4.91 6.18
CA GLY A 101 3.10 5.93 6.77
C GLY A 101 3.05 7.26 6.03
N LYS A 102 2.90 8.36 6.74
CA LYS A 102 3.07 9.71 6.20
C LYS A 102 4.25 10.39 6.86
N VAL A 103 5.20 10.92 6.08
CA VAL A 103 6.37 11.66 6.56
C VAL A 103 6.55 12.93 5.72
N GLY A 104 6.01 14.05 6.20
CA GLY A 104 5.87 15.27 5.39
C GLY A 104 4.98 15.01 4.17
N GLU A 105 5.46 15.31 2.97
CA GLU A 105 4.73 15.06 1.73
C GLU A 105 4.93 13.64 1.18
N LYS A 106 5.82 12.84 1.78
CA LYS A 106 6.12 11.48 1.33
C LYS A 106 5.22 10.46 2.01
N GLU A 107 4.93 9.38 1.31
CA GLU A 107 4.18 8.23 1.83
C GLU A 107 5.09 7.01 1.90
N ILE A 108 4.96 6.23 2.95
CA ILE A 108 5.56 4.91 3.13
C ILE A 108 4.42 3.91 3.03
N ASP A 109 4.57 2.88 2.21
CA ASP A 109 3.48 1.95 1.93
C ASP A 109 2.95 1.31 3.20
N PHE A 110 3.85 0.84 4.09
CA PHE A 110 3.41 0.24 5.35
C PHE A 110 4.27 0.63 6.54
N ILE A 111 3.59 0.89 7.65
CA ILE A 111 4.11 0.80 9.01
C ILE A 111 3.54 -0.49 9.59
N ALA A 112 4.37 -1.49 9.81
CA ALA A 112 3.97 -2.77 10.40
C ALA A 112 4.40 -2.79 11.87
N THR A 113 3.43 -2.96 12.78
CA THR A 113 3.67 -2.96 14.23
C THR A 113 3.16 -4.26 14.84
N LYS A 114 4.00 -4.92 15.65
CA LYS A 114 3.65 -6.14 16.39
C LYS A 114 4.38 -6.15 17.72
N MET A 115 3.65 -6.14 18.83
CA MET A 115 4.22 -6.10 20.18
C MET A 115 5.27 -4.98 20.32
N ASN A 116 6.55 -5.33 20.38
CA ASN A 116 7.68 -4.39 20.51
C ASN A 116 8.43 -4.15 19.18
N GLU A 117 7.94 -4.73 18.09
CA GLU A 117 8.52 -4.55 16.75
C GLU A 117 7.77 -3.47 15.98
N LYS A 118 8.52 -2.65 15.27
CA LYS A 118 8.00 -1.70 14.29
C LYS A 118 8.91 -1.69 13.07
N LYS A 119 8.31 -1.78 11.90
CA LYS A 119 9.02 -1.78 10.62
C LYS A 119 8.38 -0.79 9.68
N TYR A 120 9.21 -0.12 8.88
CA TYR A 120 8.78 0.71 7.75
C TYR A 120 9.07 -0.03 6.47
N ILE A 121 8.06 -0.21 5.65
CA ILE A 121 8.15 -1.06 4.47
C ILE A 121 7.69 -0.28 3.25
N GLN A 122 8.53 -0.28 2.22
CA GLN A 122 8.21 0.20 0.88
C GLN A 122 8.13 -1.00 -0.06
N VAL A 123 7.21 -0.97 -1.01
CA VAL A 123 6.98 -2.08 -1.96
C VAL A 123 7.09 -1.57 -3.38
N THR A 124 7.88 -2.25 -4.20
CA THR A 124 8.08 -1.85 -5.60
C THR A 124 8.24 -3.07 -6.51
N ASP A 125 7.94 -2.92 -7.79
CA ASP A 125 8.18 -3.97 -8.79
C ASP A 125 9.66 -4.08 -9.16
N ASN A 126 10.40 -2.98 -9.18
CA ASN A 126 11.80 -2.98 -9.63
C ASN A 126 12.65 -1.94 -8.88
N MET A 127 13.87 -2.35 -8.50
CA MET A 127 14.88 -1.52 -7.83
C MET A 127 16.18 -1.33 -8.63
N ASN A 128 16.23 -1.83 -9.87
CA ASN A 128 17.47 -1.84 -10.65
C ASN A 128 17.82 -0.47 -11.23
N ALA A 129 16.82 0.30 -11.68
CA ALA A 129 17.05 1.65 -12.19
C ALA A 129 17.42 2.63 -11.05
N PRO A 130 18.51 3.40 -11.16
CA PRO A 130 18.96 4.32 -10.11
C PRO A 130 17.91 5.36 -9.69
N GLU A 131 17.13 5.87 -10.65
CA GLU A 131 16.07 6.85 -10.40
C GLU A 131 14.92 6.24 -9.59
N THR A 132 14.49 5.03 -9.95
CA THR A 132 13.49 4.27 -9.20
C THR A 132 13.99 3.99 -7.79
N ARG A 133 15.23 3.52 -7.66
CA ARG A 133 15.86 3.27 -6.35
C ARG A 133 15.87 4.51 -5.47
N ALA A 134 16.28 5.66 -5.99
CA ALA A 134 16.29 6.90 -5.24
C ALA A 134 14.88 7.32 -4.78
N ARG A 135 13.88 7.14 -5.64
CA ARG A 135 12.48 7.44 -5.31
C ARG A 135 11.94 6.54 -4.20
N GLU A 136 12.18 5.23 -4.27
CA GLU A 136 11.68 4.26 -3.28
C GLU A 136 12.40 4.36 -1.92
N LEU A 137 13.67 4.73 -1.91
CA LEU A 137 14.43 4.93 -0.67
C LEU A 137 14.09 6.25 0.04
N ALA A 138 13.72 7.29 -0.71
CA ALA A 138 13.54 8.64 -0.18
C ALA A 138 12.48 8.76 0.95
N PRO A 139 11.34 8.04 0.96
CA PRO A 139 10.43 8.07 2.09
C PRO A 139 11.04 7.47 3.36
N LEU A 140 11.72 6.33 3.24
CA LEU A 140 12.36 5.62 4.34
C LEU A 140 13.54 6.41 4.94
N GLN A 141 14.34 7.07 4.09
CA GLN A 141 15.45 7.95 4.53
C GLN A 141 14.94 9.20 5.28
N ALA A 142 13.71 9.64 5.00
CA ALA A 142 13.10 10.78 5.69
C ALA A 142 12.67 10.47 7.13
N VAL A 143 12.57 9.20 7.51
CA VAL A 143 12.26 8.75 8.87
C VAL A 143 13.53 8.75 9.72
N GLN A 144 13.50 9.49 10.84
CA GLN A 144 14.67 9.72 11.70
C GLN A 144 14.69 8.87 12.97
N ASP A 145 13.97 7.76 12.98
CA ASP A 145 14.05 6.80 14.08
C ASP A 145 14.86 5.55 13.69
N ASN A 146 15.14 4.69 14.69
CA ASN A 146 16.00 3.53 14.54
C ASN A 146 15.23 2.22 14.27
N TYR A 147 13.95 2.28 13.93
CA TYR A 147 13.22 1.08 13.57
C TYR A 147 13.65 0.55 12.21
N GLU A 148 13.44 -0.73 12.00
CA GLU A 148 13.82 -1.43 10.79
C GLU A 148 13.13 -0.82 9.56
N LYS A 149 13.91 -0.61 8.50
CA LYS A 149 13.46 -0.07 7.22
C LYS A 149 13.76 -1.09 6.13
N ILE A 150 12.73 -1.43 5.36
CA ILE A 150 12.80 -2.50 4.37
C ILE A 150 12.18 -2.02 3.05
N VAL A 151 12.83 -2.31 1.94
CA VAL A 151 12.22 -2.29 0.61
C VAL A 151 11.98 -3.71 0.18
N ILE A 152 10.75 -4.06 -0.16
CA ILE A 152 10.37 -5.33 -0.76
C ILE A 152 10.21 -5.11 -2.25
N ALA A 153 11.07 -5.73 -3.06
CA ALA A 153 11.07 -5.58 -4.52
C ALA A 153 10.81 -6.91 -5.22
N MET A 154 10.00 -6.89 -6.31
CA MET A 154 9.83 -8.08 -7.14
C MET A 154 11.14 -8.40 -7.84
N ASP A 155 11.80 -7.38 -8.40
CA ASP A 155 13.09 -7.52 -9.06
C ASP A 155 14.11 -6.52 -8.49
N CYS A 156 15.24 -7.03 -8.03
CA CYS A 156 16.36 -6.24 -7.54
C CYS A 156 17.67 -6.98 -7.76
N ASP A 157 18.71 -6.24 -8.14
CA ASP A 157 20.08 -6.73 -8.14
C ASP A 157 20.51 -7.11 -6.70
N LEU A 158 21.66 -7.77 -6.56
CA LEU A 158 22.17 -8.34 -5.31
C LEU A 158 22.53 -7.30 -4.20
N ILE A 159 21.92 -6.13 -4.20
CA ILE A 159 22.12 -5.12 -3.15
C ILE A 159 21.24 -5.51 -1.97
N SER A 160 21.88 -5.89 -0.86
CA SER A 160 21.17 -6.31 0.36
C SER A 160 20.92 -5.17 1.35
N ASP A 161 21.64 -4.04 1.26
CA ASP A 161 21.51 -2.88 2.17
C ASP A 161 21.95 -1.59 1.49
N VAL A 162 21.22 -0.50 1.72
CA VAL A 162 21.57 0.85 1.33
C VAL A 162 21.27 1.80 2.50
N ASP A 163 22.30 2.38 3.09
CA ASP A 163 22.18 3.33 4.21
C ASP A 163 21.35 2.78 5.40
N GLY A 164 21.48 1.49 5.71
CA GLY A 164 20.74 0.82 6.78
C GLY A 164 19.28 0.46 6.38
N ILE A 165 18.92 0.61 5.12
CA ILE A 165 17.64 0.15 4.56
C ILE A 165 17.88 -1.19 3.89
N LYS A 166 17.23 -2.24 4.37
CA LYS A 166 17.31 -3.58 3.79
C LYS A 166 16.52 -3.64 2.48
N ILE A 167 17.11 -4.29 1.46
CA ILE A 167 16.41 -4.60 0.21
C ILE A 167 16.23 -6.11 0.16
N VAL A 168 14.97 -6.56 0.06
CA VAL A 168 14.58 -7.96 0.11
C VAL A 168 13.76 -8.30 -1.14
N LYS A 169 14.03 -9.44 -1.77
CA LYS A 169 13.18 -9.92 -2.85
C LYS A 169 11.81 -10.32 -2.30
N ALA A 170 10.77 -9.99 -3.03
CA ALA A 170 9.39 -10.29 -2.63
C ALA A 170 9.19 -11.78 -2.37
N LEU A 171 9.76 -12.64 -3.21
CA LEU A 171 9.66 -14.08 -3.04
C LEU A 171 10.32 -14.56 -1.74
N ASP A 172 11.53 -14.05 -1.42
CA ASP A 172 12.24 -14.40 -0.19
C ASP A 172 11.47 -13.91 1.04
N PHE A 173 10.88 -12.70 0.97
CA PHE A 173 10.01 -12.20 2.03
C PHE A 173 8.79 -13.10 2.25
N LEU A 174 8.11 -13.50 1.19
CA LEU A 174 6.88 -14.30 1.26
C LEU A 174 7.14 -15.75 1.73
N LEU A 175 8.30 -16.31 1.40
CA LEU A 175 8.69 -17.69 1.77
C LEU A 175 9.43 -17.78 3.11
N SER A 176 9.89 -16.65 3.68
CA SER A 176 10.54 -16.67 4.98
C SER A 176 9.57 -17.09 6.09
N GLU A 177 10.05 -17.94 6.99
CA GLU A 177 9.28 -18.35 8.16
C GLU A 177 9.00 -17.16 9.09
N VAL A 178 7.88 -17.25 9.81
CA VAL A 178 7.40 -16.22 10.76
C VAL A 178 8.13 -16.35 12.10
#